data_20ed6e2c347a23505ddfc13ba9787df9
#
_entry.id   20ed6e2c347a23505ddfc13ba9787df9
#
_cell.length_a   1.000
_cell.length_b   1.000
_cell.length_c   1.000
_cell.angle_alpha   90.00
_cell.angle_beta   90.00
_cell.angle_gamma   90.00
#
_symmetry.space_group_name_H-M   'P 1'
#
loop_
_entity.id
_entity.type
_entity.pdbx_description
1 polymer ?
#
loop_
_entity_poly.entity_id
_entity_poly.type
_entity_poly.pdbx_seq_one_letter_code
_entity_poly.pdbx_strand_id
1 'polypeptide(L)'
;MQGKDMNTEEREMDLIDRLPNRRDFLAGVAALGLAGWAEQGIGWAVESPGWSGLPARPEERPLDFHALANAFDGWVMDPAHGLYKRAKDGRQVFPSALEGEDDGGLTTYAPMALGKELRGEGLKGLATSLKGYFSEPYGLFLDGAGATLCEYWYLMNVTAMAYGLIQLRFGRDAEWLARVEKSATRLKDMAQQIHYDFNSQGYDFAKAVAFTNHDIYRQPDAVGGYSYVMLMAWKLTGKDLFLAEAKIGIDRYLAFPSNPWYEVPSGAMAVMAAARLEAMGYPTNARKALGFVFDAKHGLMATGSWGGREVNGLMAGFCTEPTGQTYSMESMVTLPYLLPAVRFRPELAAEVARYALNVAANMRWFYPEYLPRENQSRPELPAMFPYERLSRDEKGHSPYATGDFAGHRSIYGGAYVMWLDKMIQAQGDPWLLRWDLGKTNFMDPQLPPAFLYYNPWPEEKRVTVETAANQGRVHDLTRNNLVETRGGRVELTLRPFEARVIEIRT
;
A
#
# COMPACT_ATOMS: atom_id res chain seq x y z
N MET A 1 29.79 -30.79 33.67
CA MET A 1 28.39 -30.76 33.21
C MET A 1 28.38 -30.18 31.83
N GLN A 2 28.30 -31.06 30.82
CA GLN A 2 28.29 -30.65 29.39
C GLN A 2 26.83 -30.30 29.01
N GLY A 3 26.60 -29.04 28.67
CA GLY A 3 25.36 -28.64 28.05
C GLY A 3 25.32 -29.15 26.60
N LYS A 4 24.32 -29.95 26.27
CA LYS A 4 24.02 -30.35 24.92
C LYS A 4 23.49 -29.11 24.19
N ASP A 5 24.23 -28.62 23.20
CA ASP A 5 23.70 -27.66 22.22
C ASP A 5 22.64 -28.39 21.39
N MET A 6 21.38 -27.99 21.54
CA MET A 6 20.30 -28.41 20.66
C MET A 6 20.55 -27.88 19.24
N ASN A 7 20.47 -28.77 18.26
CA ASN A 7 20.64 -28.46 16.85
C ASN A 7 19.57 -27.46 16.39
N THR A 8 19.90 -26.63 15.42
CA THR A 8 19.01 -25.59 14.87
C THR A 8 17.68 -26.16 14.36
N GLU A 9 17.72 -27.38 13.80
CA GLU A 9 16.53 -28.11 13.34
C GLU A 9 15.58 -28.50 14.47
N GLU A 10 16.12 -28.87 15.64
CA GLU A 10 15.30 -29.20 16.81
C GLU A 10 14.61 -27.95 17.41
N ARG A 11 15.23 -26.78 17.29
CA ARG A 11 14.60 -25.51 17.70
C ARG A 11 13.49 -25.06 16.74
N GLU A 12 13.66 -25.30 15.45
CA GLU A 12 12.64 -25.00 14.44
C GLU A 12 11.42 -25.94 14.60
N MET A 13 11.61 -27.21 14.88
CA MET A 13 10.53 -28.16 15.15
C MET A 13 9.75 -27.83 16.44
N ASP A 14 10.40 -27.40 17.50
CA ASP A 14 9.73 -27.02 18.75
C ASP A 14 8.89 -25.73 18.63
N LEU A 15 9.20 -24.87 17.64
CA LEU A 15 8.40 -23.69 17.32
C LEU A 15 7.18 -24.04 16.45
N ILE A 16 7.31 -25.01 15.56
CA ILE A 16 6.26 -25.46 14.65
C ILE A 16 5.17 -26.26 15.39
N ASP A 17 5.57 -27.11 16.36
CA ASP A 17 4.64 -27.91 17.15
C ASP A 17 3.74 -27.09 18.11
N ARG A 18 4.05 -25.82 18.34
CA ARG A 18 3.24 -24.89 19.15
C ARG A 18 2.16 -24.13 18.35
N LEU A 19 2.12 -24.32 17.04
CA LEU A 19 1.11 -23.67 16.21
C LEU A 19 -0.10 -24.60 16.01
N PRO A 20 -1.35 -24.14 16.22
CA PRO A 20 -2.54 -24.96 15.95
C PRO A 20 -2.57 -25.36 14.48
N ASN A 21 -2.87 -26.61 14.19
CA ASN A 21 -2.94 -27.08 12.83
C ASN A 21 -4.12 -26.43 12.08
N ARG A 22 -4.04 -26.34 10.75
CA ARG A 22 -4.97 -25.61 9.89
C ARG A 22 -6.44 -26.06 10.02
N ARG A 23 -6.68 -27.35 10.35
CA ARG A 23 -8.04 -27.91 10.51
C ARG A 23 -8.66 -27.49 11.83
N ASP A 24 -7.90 -27.51 12.90
CA ASP A 24 -8.36 -27.14 14.25
C ASP A 24 -8.58 -25.63 14.35
N PHE A 25 -7.78 -24.84 13.64
CA PHE A 25 -7.96 -23.39 13.56
C PHE A 25 -9.26 -22.98 12.85
N LEU A 26 -9.60 -23.63 11.73
CA LEU A 26 -10.85 -23.34 11.00
C LEU A 26 -12.11 -23.80 11.78
N ALA A 27 -12.01 -24.88 12.56
CA ALA A 27 -13.08 -25.33 13.43
C ALA A 27 -13.26 -24.41 14.65
N GLY A 28 -12.16 -23.88 15.22
CA GLY A 28 -12.20 -22.95 16.35
C GLY A 28 -12.80 -21.58 16.00
N VAL A 29 -12.56 -21.07 14.80
CA VAL A 29 -13.12 -19.80 14.33
C VAL A 29 -14.63 -19.86 14.12
N ALA A 30 -15.17 -21.04 13.77
CA ALA A 30 -16.62 -21.25 13.65
C ALA A 30 -17.34 -21.37 15.02
N ALA A 31 -16.63 -21.79 16.06
CA ALA A 31 -17.21 -22.03 17.39
C ALA A 31 -17.14 -20.82 18.34
N LEU A 32 -16.23 -19.88 18.12
CA LEU A 32 -16.08 -18.69 18.99
C LEU A 32 -16.89 -17.46 18.55
N GLY A 33 -17.63 -17.56 17.46
CA GLY A 33 -18.40 -16.44 16.87
C GLY A 33 -19.78 -16.15 17.45
N LEU A 34 -20.29 -16.89 18.46
CA LEU A 34 -21.70 -16.79 18.84
C LEU A 34 -22.02 -16.67 20.34
N ALA A 35 -21.09 -16.43 21.24
CA ALA A 35 -21.42 -16.24 22.64
C ALA A 35 -20.67 -15.07 23.28
N GLY A 36 -21.36 -13.97 23.50
CA GLY A 36 -21.02 -13.02 24.57
C GLY A 36 -20.58 -11.63 24.21
N TRP A 37 -21.32 -10.87 23.38
CA TRP A 37 -21.26 -9.41 23.35
C TRP A 37 -22.67 -8.82 23.09
N ALA A 38 -23.61 -9.19 23.95
CA ALA A 38 -24.87 -8.45 24.09
C ALA A 38 -24.74 -7.55 25.31
N GLU A 39 -25.22 -6.31 25.16
CA GLU A 39 -25.39 -5.28 26.18
C GLU A 39 -24.12 -4.54 26.65
N GLN A 40 -23.68 -3.58 25.83
CA GLN A 40 -23.41 -2.23 26.32
C GLN A 40 -23.56 -1.27 25.13
N GLY A 41 -24.69 -0.56 25.07
CA GLY A 41 -24.91 0.58 24.18
C GLY A 41 -23.97 1.72 24.54
N ILE A 42 -22.76 1.71 24.01
CA ILE A 42 -21.84 2.84 24.10
C ILE A 42 -22.05 3.65 22.83
N GLY A 43 -22.63 4.82 23.00
CA GLY A 43 -22.73 5.81 21.95
C GLY A 43 -21.32 6.17 21.44
N TRP A 44 -21.04 5.80 20.20
CA TRP A 44 -19.81 6.13 19.50
C TRP A 44 -19.87 7.57 18.98
N ALA A 45 -19.91 8.54 19.89
CA ALA A 45 -19.44 9.88 19.65
C ALA A 45 -18.14 10.04 20.43
N VAL A 46 -17.13 9.26 20.09
CA VAL A 46 -15.78 9.52 20.56
C VAL A 46 -15.14 10.40 19.49
N GLU A 47 -14.97 11.68 19.82
CA GLU A 47 -13.89 12.46 19.20
C GLU A 47 -12.63 11.62 19.35
N SER A 48 -12.18 11.02 18.24
CA SER A 48 -10.92 10.28 18.20
C SER A 48 -9.81 11.21 18.65
N PRO A 49 -8.96 10.85 19.61
CA PRO A 49 -7.86 11.71 20.02
C PRO A 49 -7.01 11.99 18.80
N GLY A 50 -6.91 13.25 18.40
CA GLY A 50 -6.44 13.84 17.18
C GLY A 50 -5.13 13.30 16.61
N TRP A 51 -5.20 12.25 15.84
CA TRP A 51 -4.07 11.78 15.07
C TRP A 51 -3.89 12.56 13.77
N SER A 52 -4.97 12.84 13.11
CA SER A 52 -4.90 13.62 11.88
C SER A 52 -5.51 14.97 12.14
N GLY A 53 -4.72 16.01 12.14
CA GLY A 53 -5.21 17.38 11.96
C GLY A 53 -5.88 17.58 10.61
N LEU A 54 -6.30 16.49 9.95
CA LEU A 54 -6.91 16.52 8.63
C LEU A 54 -8.35 17.01 8.73
N PRO A 55 -8.80 17.90 7.83
CA PRO A 55 -10.20 18.30 7.73
C PRO A 55 -11.07 17.10 7.34
N ALA A 56 -12.33 17.10 7.76
CA ALA A 56 -13.28 16.06 7.37
C ALA A 56 -13.52 16.06 5.86
N ARG A 57 -13.46 17.24 5.25
CA ARG A 57 -13.60 17.47 3.82
C ARG A 57 -12.49 18.44 3.37
N PRO A 58 -11.69 18.08 2.34
CA PRO A 58 -10.73 18.99 1.74
C PRO A 58 -11.43 20.17 1.02
N GLU A 59 -10.73 21.26 0.84
CA GLU A 59 -11.23 22.42 0.12
C GLU A 59 -11.54 22.06 -1.34
N GLU A 60 -10.62 21.38 -1.98
CA GLU A 60 -10.70 20.96 -3.36
C GLU A 60 -11.40 19.60 -3.50
N ARG A 61 -12.13 19.39 -4.60
CA ARG A 61 -12.69 18.08 -4.92
C ARG A 61 -11.60 17.07 -5.29
N PRO A 62 -11.79 15.78 -5.07
CA PRO A 62 -10.89 14.74 -5.59
C PRO A 62 -10.66 14.85 -7.09
N LEU A 63 -9.48 14.42 -7.53
CA LEU A 63 -9.13 14.33 -8.96
C LEU A 63 -10.05 13.34 -9.68
N ASP A 64 -10.25 13.56 -10.98
CA ASP A 64 -10.81 12.55 -11.88
C ASP A 64 -9.72 11.53 -12.24
N PHE A 65 -9.56 10.52 -11.36
CA PHE A 65 -8.56 9.48 -11.56
C PHE A 65 -8.81 8.65 -12.81
N HIS A 66 -10.06 8.54 -13.27
CA HIS A 66 -10.37 7.80 -14.50
C HIS A 66 -9.85 8.53 -15.74
N ALA A 67 -10.16 9.81 -15.86
CA ALA A 67 -9.66 10.64 -16.96
C ALA A 67 -8.12 10.70 -16.96
N LEU A 68 -7.54 10.89 -15.77
CA LEU A 68 -6.09 11.00 -15.60
C LEU A 68 -5.37 9.70 -15.95
N ALA A 69 -5.89 8.55 -15.47
CA ALA A 69 -5.33 7.23 -15.78
C ALA A 69 -5.41 6.89 -17.27
N ASN A 70 -6.51 7.25 -17.94
CA ASN A 70 -6.65 7.03 -19.38
C ASN A 70 -5.66 7.88 -20.18
N ALA A 71 -5.48 9.16 -19.80
CA ALA A 71 -4.51 10.03 -20.45
C ALA A 71 -3.07 9.56 -20.22
N PHE A 72 -2.71 9.20 -18.98
CA PHE A 72 -1.39 8.69 -18.61
C PHE A 72 -1.07 7.39 -19.35
N ASP A 73 -1.94 6.39 -19.25
CA ASP A 73 -1.76 5.08 -19.89
C ASP A 73 -1.68 5.21 -21.42
N GLY A 74 -2.60 5.97 -22.01
CA GLY A 74 -2.60 6.20 -23.46
C GLY A 74 -1.29 6.80 -23.96
N TRP A 75 -0.71 7.75 -23.22
CA TRP A 75 0.58 8.34 -23.58
C TRP A 75 1.75 7.38 -23.40
N VAL A 76 1.84 6.70 -22.22
CA VAL A 76 2.95 5.80 -21.93
C VAL A 76 2.99 4.60 -22.87
N MET A 77 1.83 4.10 -23.26
CA MET A 77 1.72 2.91 -24.13
C MET A 77 1.75 3.24 -25.62
N ASP A 78 1.71 4.51 -26.01
CA ASP A 78 1.81 4.91 -27.42
C ASP A 78 3.22 4.65 -27.96
N PRO A 79 3.37 3.78 -28.97
CA PRO A 79 4.67 3.48 -29.58
C PRO A 79 5.42 4.72 -30.12
N ALA A 80 4.68 5.80 -30.48
CA ALA A 80 5.30 7.02 -30.97
C ALA A 80 6.18 7.73 -29.91
N HIS A 81 5.92 7.49 -28.62
CA HIS A 81 6.69 8.07 -27.53
C HIS A 81 7.86 7.19 -27.08
N GLY A 82 7.88 5.90 -27.42
CA GLY A 82 8.98 4.97 -27.13
C GLY A 82 9.26 4.70 -25.65
N LEU A 83 8.30 5.00 -24.76
CA LEU A 83 8.46 4.84 -23.30
C LEU A 83 8.38 3.37 -22.88
N TYR A 84 7.49 2.58 -23.50
CA TYR A 84 7.44 1.13 -23.33
C TYR A 84 8.35 0.48 -24.34
N LYS A 85 9.57 0.14 -23.93
CA LYS A 85 10.63 -0.30 -24.81
C LYS A 85 11.20 -1.66 -24.41
N ARG A 86 11.90 -2.31 -25.35
CA ARG A 86 12.62 -3.54 -25.10
C ARG A 86 14.07 -3.25 -24.72
N ALA A 87 14.48 -3.66 -23.53
CA ALA A 87 15.86 -3.59 -23.07
C ALA A 87 16.76 -4.60 -23.82
N LYS A 88 18.08 -4.40 -23.74
CA LYS A 88 19.09 -5.26 -24.40
C LYS A 88 19.02 -6.72 -23.96
N ASP A 89 18.63 -6.99 -22.73
CA ASP A 89 18.42 -8.32 -22.14
C ASP A 89 17.07 -8.97 -22.49
N GLY A 90 16.26 -8.28 -23.28
CA GLY A 90 14.97 -8.78 -23.78
C GLY A 90 13.75 -8.48 -22.92
N ARG A 91 13.95 -7.89 -21.72
CA ARG A 91 12.84 -7.39 -20.89
C ARG A 91 12.11 -6.25 -21.59
N GLN A 92 10.84 -6.09 -21.28
CA GLN A 92 10.12 -4.85 -21.52
C GLN A 92 10.29 -3.94 -20.29
N VAL A 93 10.57 -2.68 -20.52
CA VAL A 93 10.87 -1.71 -19.46
C VAL A 93 10.19 -0.38 -19.72
N PHE A 94 10.08 0.42 -18.67
CA PHE A 94 9.67 1.83 -18.69
C PHE A 94 10.80 2.66 -18.07
N PRO A 95 11.06 3.89 -18.50
CA PRO A 95 11.93 4.79 -17.77
C PRO A 95 11.25 5.24 -16.45
N SER A 96 12.04 5.67 -15.48
CA SER A 96 11.51 6.17 -14.19
C SER A 96 10.80 7.52 -14.35
N ALA A 97 11.28 8.35 -15.27
CA ALA A 97 10.74 9.68 -15.56
C ALA A 97 10.58 9.88 -17.07
N LEU A 98 9.71 10.83 -17.43
CA LEU A 98 9.44 11.17 -18.84
C LEU A 98 10.69 11.67 -19.56
N GLU A 99 11.57 12.38 -18.87
CA GLU A 99 12.84 12.89 -19.37
C GLU A 99 14.00 11.87 -19.24
N GLY A 100 13.73 10.70 -18.64
CA GLY A 100 14.74 9.67 -18.39
C GLY A 100 14.99 8.77 -19.61
N GLU A 101 16.23 8.37 -19.79
CA GLU A 101 16.62 7.33 -20.76
C GLU A 101 16.88 5.97 -20.06
N ASP A 102 16.76 5.94 -18.74
CA ASP A 102 17.06 4.79 -17.90
C ASP A 102 16.13 3.59 -18.15
N ASP A 103 16.47 2.47 -17.55
CA ASP A 103 15.58 1.36 -17.28
C ASP A 103 15.07 1.58 -15.85
N GLY A 104 13.87 2.10 -15.71
CA GLY A 104 13.30 2.47 -14.41
C GLY A 104 13.09 1.31 -13.43
N GLY A 105 13.67 0.15 -13.75
CA GLY A 105 13.68 -1.01 -12.88
C GLY A 105 12.31 -1.64 -12.63
N LEU A 106 12.30 -2.57 -11.70
CA LEU A 106 11.05 -3.20 -11.23
C LEU A 106 10.17 -2.20 -10.46
N THR A 107 10.78 -1.18 -9.87
CA THR A 107 10.09 -0.08 -9.18
C THR A 107 9.12 0.68 -10.10
N THR A 108 9.46 0.82 -11.38
CA THR A 108 8.56 1.41 -12.38
C THR A 108 7.73 0.35 -13.10
N TYR A 109 8.34 -0.79 -13.45
CA TYR A 109 7.66 -1.84 -14.22
C TYR A 109 6.50 -2.47 -13.45
N ALA A 110 6.68 -2.78 -12.16
CA ALA A 110 5.66 -3.50 -11.40
C ALA A 110 4.37 -2.67 -11.17
N PRO A 111 4.41 -1.39 -10.77
CA PRO A 111 3.18 -0.60 -10.64
C PRO A 111 2.48 -0.39 -11.99
N MET A 112 3.22 -0.20 -13.09
CA MET A 112 2.64 -0.16 -14.44
C MET A 112 1.90 -1.46 -14.78
N ALA A 113 2.57 -2.60 -14.57
CA ALA A 113 1.98 -3.92 -14.85
C ALA A 113 0.75 -4.20 -13.97
N LEU A 114 0.81 -3.90 -12.67
CA LEU A 114 -0.33 -4.04 -11.76
C LEU A 114 -1.49 -3.12 -12.17
N GLY A 115 -1.20 -1.88 -12.55
CA GLY A 115 -2.22 -0.95 -13.06
C GLY A 115 -2.95 -1.53 -14.28
N LYS A 116 -2.22 -2.10 -15.23
CA LYS A 116 -2.81 -2.78 -16.41
C LYS A 116 -3.65 -4.01 -16.02
N GLU A 117 -3.18 -4.83 -15.07
CA GLU A 117 -3.95 -5.99 -14.58
C GLU A 117 -5.22 -5.56 -13.85
N LEU A 118 -5.17 -4.54 -13.00
CA LEU A 118 -6.34 -4.01 -12.28
C LEU A 118 -7.39 -3.42 -13.24
N ARG A 119 -6.95 -2.89 -14.39
CA ARG A 119 -7.81 -2.40 -15.48
C ARG A 119 -8.37 -3.53 -16.35
N GLY A 120 -7.87 -4.76 -16.20
CA GLY A 120 -8.28 -5.92 -16.99
C GLY A 120 -7.66 -5.97 -18.38
N GLU A 121 -6.64 -5.17 -18.65
CA GLU A 121 -6.01 -5.03 -19.97
C GLU A 121 -4.80 -5.97 -20.11
N GLY A 122 -4.10 -6.25 -19.00
CA GLY A 122 -2.85 -6.99 -18.99
C GLY A 122 -1.69 -6.23 -19.64
N LEU A 123 -0.47 -6.75 -19.49
CA LEU A 123 0.71 -6.18 -20.12
C LEU A 123 1.44 -7.21 -20.95
N LYS A 124 1.65 -6.91 -22.25
CA LYS A 124 2.36 -7.80 -23.17
C LYS A 124 3.79 -8.04 -22.66
N GLY A 125 4.23 -9.30 -22.66
CA GLY A 125 5.57 -9.66 -22.22
C GLY A 125 5.76 -9.71 -20.70
N LEU A 126 4.69 -9.59 -19.90
CA LEU A 126 4.73 -9.58 -18.43
C LEU A 126 5.59 -10.72 -17.85
N ALA A 127 5.33 -11.97 -18.26
CA ALA A 127 6.04 -13.13 -17.74
C ALA A 127 7.56 -13.04 -18.01
N THR A 128 7.95 -12.64 -19.24
CA THR A 128 9.37 -12.52 -19.63
C THR A 128 10.06 -11.41 -18.83
N SER A 129 9.42 -10.25 -18.71
CA SER A 129 9.99 -9.13 -17.98
C SER A 129 10.09 -9.42 -16.48
N LEU A 130 9.03 -9.94 -15.87
CA LEU A 130 9.05 -10.28 -14.45
C LEU A 130 10.10 -11.37 -14.12
N LYS A 131 10.29 -12.37 -15.00
CA LYS A 131 11.40 -13.33 -14.89
C LYS A 131 12.76 -12.65 -14.98
N GLY A 132 12.92 -11.64 -15.84
CA GLY A 132 14.16 -10.90 -16.01
C GLY A 132 14.53 -10.03 -14.79
N TYR A 133 13.57 -9.68 -13.93
CA TYR A 133 13.83 -9.03 -12.65
C TYR A 133 14.07 -10.01 -11.49
N PHE A 134 13.90 -11.31 -11.71
CA PHE A 134 14.24 -12.33 -10.73
C PHE A 134 15.72 -12.71 -10.84
N SER A 135 16.51 -12.34 -9.85
CA SER A 135 17.92 -12.71 -9.76
C SER A 135 18.07 -14.17 -9.36
N GLU A 136 18.37 -15.06 -10.30
CA GLU A 136 18.57 -16.48 -10.00
C GLU A 136 19.73 -16.74 -9.01
N PRO A 137 20.88 -16.01 -9.08
CA PRO A 137 21.97 -16.18 -8.12
C PRO A 137 21.57 -15.83 -6.67
N TYR A 138 20.76 -14.79 -6.49
CA TYR A 138 20.34 -14.35 -5.16
C TYR A 138 18.96 -14.86 -4.76
N GLY A 139 18.18 -15.40 -5.69
CA GLY A 139 16.85 -15.91 -5.44
C GLY A 139 15.82 -14.83 -5.07
N LEU A 140 15.96 -13.61 -5.60
CA LEU A 140 15.17 -12.44 -5.22
C LEU A 140 14.65 -11.68 -6.44
N PHE A 141 13.51 -11.02 -6.28
CA PHE A 141 13.11 -9.94 -7.18
C PHE A 141 13.89 -8.68 -6.79
N LEU A 142 14.68 -8.15 -7.73
CA LEU A 142 15.50 -6.97 -7.53
C LEU A 142 15.11 -5.89 -8.53
N ASP A 143 15.42 -4.65 -8.21
CA ASP A 143 15.00 -3.50 -9.01
C ASP A 143 15.63 -3.49 -10.41
N GLY A 144 16.86 -3.94 -10.55
CA GLY A 144 17.58 -4.00 -11.84
C GLY A 144 18.11 -5.38 -12.19
N ALA A 145 18.24 -5.67 -13.49
CA ALA A 145 18.96 -6.84 -13.96
C ALA A 145 20.42 -6.78 -13.53
N GLY A 146 20.88 -7.79 -12.82
CA GLY A 146 22.25 -7.85 -12.32
C GLY A 146 22.52 -7.00 -11.08
N ALA A 147 21.50 -6.39 -10.48
CA ALA A 147 21.65 -5.74 -9.18
C ALA A 147 22.14 -6.74 -8.13
N THR A 148 23.12 -6.32 -7.32
CA THR A 148 23.73 -7.13 -6.26
C THR A 148 23.42 -6.62 -4.88
N LEU A 149 22.85 -5.41 -4.78
CA LEU A 149 22.45 -4.75 -3.55
C LEU A 149 21.11 -4.06 -3.76
N CYS A 150 20.37 -3.87 -2.68
CA CYS A 150 19.10 -3.17 -2.70
C CYS A 150 18.85 -2.49 -1.35
N GLU A 151 18.27 -1.31 -1.38
CA GLU A 151 17.73 -0.67 -0.19
C GLU A 151 16.51 -1.45 0.31
N TYR A 152 16.29 -1.46 1.61
CA TYR A 152 15.27 -2.34 2.19
C TYR A 152 13.85 -2.00 1.75
N TRP A 153 13.48 -0.70 1.69
CA TRP A 153 12.12 -0.33 1.32
C TRP A 153 11.82 -0.67 -0.16
N TYR A 154 12.79 -0.43 -1.07
CA TYR A 154 12.68 -0.87 -2.46
C TYR A 154 12.50 -2.39 -2.54
N LEU A 155 13.34 -3.13 -1.83
CA LEU A 155 13.28 -4.59 -1.81
C LEU A 155 11.91 -5.10 -1.36
N MET A 156 11.34 -4.53 -0.28
CA MET A 156 10.01 -4.94 0.20
C MET A 156 8.91 -4.51 -0.77
N ASN A 157 8.96 -3.29 -1.29
CA ASN A 157 7.94 -2.76 -2.19
C ASN A 157 7.91 -3.52 -3.53
N VAL A 158 9.07 -3.69 -4.20
CA VAL A 158 9.10 -4.41 -5.48
C VAL A 158 8.74 -5.90 -5.31
N THR A 159 9.14 -6.53 -4.19
CA THR A 159 8.75 -7.91 -3.89
C THR A 159 7.24 -8.03 -3.66
N ALA A 160 6.64 -7.12 -2.90
CA ALA A 160 5.19 -7.08 -2.68
C ALA A 160 4.42 -6.95 -4.01
N MET A 161 4.87 -6.06 -4.89
CA MET A 161 4.26 -5.86 -6.21
C MET A 161 4.46 -7.08 -7.12
N ALA A 162 5.65 -7.69 -7.12
CA ALA A 162 5.90 -8.93 -7.86
C ALA A 162 4.99 -10.07 -7.38
N TYR A 163 4.82 -10.21 -6.07
CA TYR A 163 3.89 -11.20 -5.51
C TYR A 163 2.43 -10.87 -5.85
N GLY A 164 2.06 -9.59 -5.87
CA GLY A 164 0.74 -9.14 -6.34
C GLY A 164 0.47 -9.56 -7.79
N LEU A 165 1.43 -9.33 -8.70
CA LEU A 165 1.35 -9.78 -10.10
C LEU A 165 1.25 -11.30 -10.22
N ILE A 166 2.07 -12.02 -9.43
CA ILE A 166 2.03 -13.49 -9.40
C ILE A 166 0.65 -13.96 -8.92
N GLN A 167 0.13 -13.39 -7.84
CA GLN A 167 -1.19 -13.74 -7.30
C GLN A 167 -2.31 -13.53 -8.32
N LEU A 168 -2.31 -12.40 -9.02
CA LEU A 168 -3.37 -12.05 -9.96
C LEU A 168 -3.29 -12.86 -11.25
N ARG A 169 -2.07 -13.13 -11.74
CA ARG A 169 -1.87 -13.69 -13.09
C ARG A 169 -1.37 -15.13 -13.12
N PHE A 170 -0.57 -15.52 -12.14
CA PHE A 170 0.16 -16.78 -12.13
C PHE A 170 -0.03 -17.62 -10.86
N GLY A 171 -0.98 -17.27 -9.99
CA GLY A 171 -1.08 -17.80 -8.62
C GLY A 171 -1.22 -19.32 -8.45
N ARG A 172 -1.42 -20.08 -9.55
CA ARG A 172 -1.42 -21.56 -9.54
C ARG A 172 -0.25 -22.17 -10.32
N ASP A 173 0.60 -21.36 -10.90
CA ASP A 173 1.76 -21.81 -11.67
C ASP A 173 2.89 -22.21 -10.73
N ALA A 174 3.33 -23.46 -10.79
CA ALA A 174 4.34 -24.03 -9.91
C ALA A 174 5.71 -23.34 -10.06
N GLU A 175 6.07 -22.89 -11.26
CA GLU A 175 7.35 -22.18 -11.50
C GLU A 175 7.36 -20.83 -10.79
N TRP A 176 6.25 -20.10 -10.81
CA TRP A 176 6.11 -18.83 -10.11
C TRP A 176 6.03 -19.00 -8.59
N LEU A 177 5.31 -20.00 -8.12
CA LEU A 177 5.25 -20.31 -6.70
C LEU A 177 6.63 -20.72 -6.14
N ALA A 178 7.44 -21.45 -6.91
CA ALA A 178 8.81 -21.77 -6.53
C ALA A 178 9.69 -20.50 -6.42
N ARG A 179 9.51 -19.49 -7.29
CA ARG A 179 10.20 -18.20 -7.15
C ARG A 179 9.75 -17.43 -5.92
N VAL A 180 8.46 -17.42 -5.62
CA VAL A 180 7.95 -16.81 -4.36
C VAL A 180 8.60 -17.47 -3.16
N GLU A 181 8.60 -18.81 -3.11
CA GLU A 181 9.23 -19.56 -2.02
C GLU A 181 10.71 -19.26 -1.87
N LYS A 182 11.45 -19.31 -3.00
CA LYS A 182 12.88 -19.03 -3.02
C LYS A 182 13.17 -17.61 -2.52
N SER A 183 12.41 -16.61 -2.98
CA SER A 183 12.62 -15.22 -2.57
C SER A 183 12.22 -14.96 -1.12
N ALA A 184 11.11 -15.53 -0.64
CA ALA A 184 10.71 -15.42 0.74
C ALA A 184 11.71 -16.09 1.71
N THR A 185 12.22 -17.28 1.32
CA THR A 185 13.29 -17.96 2.08
C THR A 185 14.55 -17.08 2.15
N ARG A 186 14.93 -16.47 1.04
CA ARG A 186 16.12 -15.62 0.99
C ARG A 186 15.97 -14.35 1.82
N LEU A 187 14.78 -13.73 1.80
CA LEU A 187 14.45 -12.58 2.67
C LEU A 187 14.46 -12.98 4.15
N LYS A 188 13.93 -14.17 4.49
CA LYS A 188 14.02 -14.72 5.84
C LYS A 188 15.47 -14.87 6.29
N ASP A 189 16.32 -15.50 5.47
CA ASP A 189 17.74 -15.72 5.80
C ASP A 189 18.46 -14.38 6.01
N MET A 190 18.18 -13.40 5.19
CA MET A 190 18.69 -12.02 5.35
C MET A 190 18.21 -11.42 6.68
N ALA A 191 16.90 -11.47 6.97
CA ALA A 191 16.35 -10.91 8.20
C ALA A 191 16.93 -11.55 9.45
N GLN A 192 17.11 -12.87 9.46
CA GLN A 192 17.76 -13.61 10.55
C GLN A 192 19.24 -13.21 10.70
N GLN A 193 19.97 -13.04 9.60
CA GLN A 193 21.36 -12.64 9.63
C GLN A 193 21.56 -11.24 10.23
N ILE A 194 20.66 -10.30 9.97
CA ILE A 194 20.66 -8.98 10.58
C ILE A 194 19.89 -8.93 11.92
N HIS A 195 19.51 -10.08 12.47
CA HIS A 195 18.75 -10.20 13.72
C HIS A 195 17.42 -9.41 13.72
N TYR A 196 16.78 -9.29 12.54
CA TYR A 196 15.59 -8.44 12.30
C TYR A 196 15.81 -6.96 12.62
N ASP A 197 17.06 -6.51 12.64
CA ASP A 197 17.43 -5.10 12.78
C ASP A 197 17.66 -4.49 11.38
N PHE A 198 16.61 -3.87 10.86
CA PHE A 198 16.66 -3.17 9.57
C PHE A 198 17.24 -1.75 9.68
N ASN A 199 17.89 -1.41 10.80
CA ASN A 199 18.46 -0.07 11.01
C ASN A 199 19.75 0.15 10.21
N SER A 200 19.69 -0.12 8.91
CA SER A 200 20.69 0.21 7.89
C SER A 200 19.96 0.58 6.59
N GLN A 201 20.67 1.06 5.58
CA GLN A 201 20.08 1.49 4.32
C GLN A 201 19.55 0.31 3.49
N GLY A 202 20.30 -0.77 3.45
CA GLY A 202 19.93 -1.93 2.65
C GLY A 202 20.89 -3.11 2.84
N TYR A 203 20.86 -4.04 1.89
CA TYR A 203 21.63 -5.26 1.95
C TYR A 203 22.39 -5.52 0.63
N ASP A 204 23.68 -5.81 0.73
CA ASP A 204 24.54 -6.28 -0.37
C ASP A 204 24.53 -7.80 -0.40
N PHE A 205 23.78 -8.38 -1.33
CA PHE A 205 23.61 -9.83 -1.47
C PHE A 205 24.88 -10.53 -1.98
N ALA A 206 25.76 -9.82 -2.69
CA ALA A 206 27.02 -10.38 -3.15
C ALA A 206 28.01 -10.55 -2.01
N LYS A 207 28.00 -9.64 -1.04
CA LYS A 207 28.87 -9.69 0.14
C LYS A 207 28.19 -10.30 1.37
N ALA A 208 26.87 -10.50 1.31
CA ALA A 208 26.04 -10.94 2.41
C ALA A 208 26.15 -10.07 3.67
N VAL A 209 26.07 -8.73 3.49
CA VAL A 209 26.16 -7.76 4.59
C VAL A 209 25.18 -6.59 4.40
N ALA A 210 24.68 -6.05 5.50
CA ALA A 210 23.97 -4.78 5.48
C ALA A 210 24.93 -3.63 5.14
N PHE A 211 24.41 -2.58 4.48
CA PHE A 211 25.20 -1.38 4.17
C PHE A 211 24.44 -0.12 4.56
N THR A 212 25.20 0.95 4.83
CA THR A 212 24.68 2.30 5.03
C THR A 212 25.69 3.29 4.49
N ASN A 213 25.30 4.04 3.46
CA ASN A 213 26.15 5.05 2.85
C ASN A 213 26.11 6.36 3.67
N HIS A 214 24.94 6.65 4.25
CA HIS A 214 24.73 7.81 5.10
C HIS A 214 23.64 7.49 6.13
N ASP A 215 23.80 7.98 7.38
CA ASP A 215 22.89 7.66 8.49
C ASP A 215 21.43 8.07 8.26
N ILE A 216 21.19 9.12 7.46
CA ILE A 216 19.84 9.55 7.09
C ILE A 216 19.10 8.52 6.23
N TYR A 217 19.79 7.56 5.62
CA TYR A 217 19.20 6.53 4.78
C TYR A 217 18.89 5.22 5.52
N ARG A 218 18.95 5.21 6.85
CA ARG A 218 18.59 4.05 7.66
C ARG A 218 17.07 3.82 7.60
N GLN A 219 16.66 2.56 7.43
CA GLN A 219 15.28 2.17 7.10
C GLN A 219 14.71 1.16 8.12
N PRO A 220 14.66 1.50 9.42
CA PRO A 220 14.18 0.57 10.45
C PRO A 220 12.71 0.18 10.27
N ASP A 221 11.91 1.00 9.61
CA ASP A 221 10.51 0.75 9.27
C ASP A 221 10.32 -0.37 8.24
N ALA A 222 11.35 -0.71 7.46
CA ALA A 222 11.28 -1.78 6.46
C ALA A 222 10.91 -3.15 7.06
N VAL A 223 11.10 -3.38 8.36
CA VAL A 223 10.61 -4.58 9.05
C VAL A 223 9.09 -4.71 8.99
N GLY A 224 8.35 -3.60 8.89
CA GLY A 224 6.91 -3.60 8.63
C GLY A 224 6.56 -4.09 7.23
N GLY A 225 7.30 -3.63 6.21
CA GLY A 225 7.22 -4.13 4.83
C GLY A 225 7.58 -5.61 4.74
N TYR A 226 8.61 -6.05 5.46
CA TYR A 226 8.98 -7.47 5.58
C TYR A 226 7.81 -8.32 6.09
N SER A 227 7.13 -7.89 7.16
CA SER A 227 5.95 -8.61 7.67
C SER A 227 4.87 -8.79 6.59
N TYR A 228 4.58 -7.74 5.82
CA TYR A 228 3.61 -7.80 4.72
C TYR A 228 4.03 -8.79 3.63
N VAL A 229 5.28 -8.74 3.19
CA VAL A 229 5.82 -9.64 2.15
C VAL A 229 5.77 -11.09 2.60
N MET A 230 6.10 -11.38 3.87
CA MET A 230 6.00 -12.73 4.42
C MET A 230 4.56 -13.23 4.49
N LEU A 231 3.58 -12.38 4.84
CA LEU A 231 2.16 -12.74 4.75
C LEU A 231 1.73 -13.08 3.33
N MET A 232 2.16 -12.32 2.34
CA MET A 232 1.89 -12.61 0.94
C MET A 232 2.51 -13.96 0.52
N ALA A 233 3.76 -14.22 0.91
CA ALA A 233 4.43 -15.48 0.64
C ALA A 233 3.68 -16.67 1.27
N TRP A 234 3.21 -16.53 2.52
CA TRP A 234 2.37 -17.53 3.16
C TRP A 234 1.08 -17.78 2.40
N LYS A 235 0.40 -16.74 1.97
CA LYS A 235 -0.86 -16.86 1.21
C LYS A 235 -0.66 -17.55 -0.13
N LEU A 236 0.42 -17.26 -0.85
CA LEU A 236 0.74 -17.86 -2.13
C LEU A 236 1.20 -19.34 -2.01
N THR A 237 2.07 -19.62 -1.03
CA THR A 237 2.72 -20.94 -0.92
C THR A 237 2.06 -21.90 0.08
N GLY A 238 1.29 -21.37 1.04
CA GLY A 238 0.70 -22.14 2.15
C GLY A 238 1.71 -22.58 3.21
N LYS A 239 2.96 -22.09 3.18
CA LYS A 239 4.02 -22.51 4.12
C LYS A 239 3.96 -21.70 5.41
N ASP A 240 3.64 -22.33 6.51
CA ASP A 240 3.46 -21.69 7.84
C ASP A 240 4.73 -20.99 8.36
N LEU A 241 5.91 -21.41 7.89
CA LEU A 241 7.16 -20.70 8.15
C LEU A 241 7.05 -19.19 7.83
N PHE A 242 6.47 -18.84 6.67
CA PHE A 242 6.34 -17.43 6.28
C PHE A 242 5.30 -16.68 7.13
N LEU A 243 4.28 -17.38 7.65
CA LEU A 243 3.37 -16.79 8.64
C LEU A 243 4.08 -16.50 9.97
N ALA A 244 4.96 -17.41 10.42
CA ALA A 244 5.78 -17.18 11.61
C ALA A 244 6.71 -15.98 11.44
N GLU A 245 7.37 -15.85 10.29
CA GLU A 245 8.22 -14.69 9.95
C GLU A 245 7.43 -13.37 9.89
N ALA A 246 6.22 -13.39 9.35
CA ALA A 246 5.35 -12.22 9.33
C ALA A 246 5.01 -11.74 10.76
N LYS A 247 4.74 -12.67 11.69
CA LYS A 247 4.49 -12.35 13.10
C LYS A 247 5.71 -11.72 13.76
N ILE A 248 6.91 -12.30 13.54
CA ILE A 248 8.16 -11.71 14.06
C ILE A 248 8.34 -10.29 13.52
N GLY A 249 8.15 -10.08 12.22
CA GLY A 249 8.29 -8.77 11.59
C GLY A 249 7.36 -7.72 12.19
N ILE A 250 6.06 -8.04 12.36
CA ILE A 250 5.11 -7.07 12.92
C ILE A 250 5.36 -6.79 14.40
N ASP A 251 5.77 -7.78 15.18
CA ASP A 251 6.12 -7.58 16.57
C ASP A 251 7.33 -6.66 16.73
N ARG A 252 8.35 -6.82 15.87
CA ARG A 252 9.51 -5.91 15.82
C ARG A 252 9.11 -4.50 15.43
N TYR A 253 8.25 -4.33 14.41
CA TYR A 253 7.75 -3.02 13.99
C TYR A 253 6.97 -2.32 15.12
N LEU A 254 6.08 -3.04 15.79
CA LEU A 254 5.28 -2.49 16.87
C LEU A 254 6.05 -2.33 18.20
N ALA A 255 7.24 -2.89 18.33
CA ALA A 255 8.10 -2.67 19.49
C ALA A 255 8.75 -1.28 19.52
N PHE A 256 8.79 -0.57 18.38
CA PHE A 256 9.29 0.81 18.38
C PHE A 256 8.45 1.72 19.29
N PRO A 257 9.10 2.61 20.08
CA PRO A 257 8.39 3.52 20.97
C PRO A 257 7.68 4.66 20.25
N SER A 258 8.14 5.02 19.07
CA SER A 258 7.59 6.02 18.15
C SER A 258 7.70 5.51 16.72
N ASN A 259 7.16 6.26 15.75
CA ASN A 259 7.27 5.90 14.35
C ASN A 259 8.75 5.73 13.94
N PRO A 260 9.16 4.53 13.48
CA PRO A 260 10.54 4.26 13.07
C PRO A 260 10.87 4.74 11.65
N TRP A 261 10.02 5.48 11.02
CA TRP A 261 9.90 5.70 9.59
C TRP A 261 11.17 6.08 8.84
N TYR A 262 11.21 5.61 7.60
CA TYR A 262 12.04 6.13 6.53
C TYR A 262 11.17 6.41 5.29
N GLU A 263 10.37 5.43 4.84
CA GLU A 263 9.50 5.55 3.67
C GLU A 263 8.09 5.01 3.95
N VAL A 264 7.09 5.67 3.39
CA VAL A 264 5.67 5.38 3.64
C VAL A 264 5.23 3.98 3.23
N PRO A 265 5.67 3.37 2.11
CA PRO A 265 5.18 2.05 1.73
C PRO A 265 5.32 1.02 2.85
N SER A 266 6.46 1.00 3.54
CA SER A 266 6.73 0.08 4.66
C SER A 266 5.73 0.23 5.80
N GLY A 267 5.42 1.48 6.19
CA GLY A 267 4.45 1.77 7.26
C GLY A 267 3.02 1.38 6.87
N ALA A 268 2.58 1.71 5.65
CA ALA A 268 1.27 1.34 5.14
C ALA A 268 1.12 -0.19 5.02
N MET A 269 2.17 -0.89 4.56
CA MET A 269 2.24 -2.35 4.54
C MET A 269 2.13 -2.95 5.95
N ALA A 270 2.78 -2.33 6.96
CA ALA A 270 2.69 -2.78 8.35
C ALA A 270 1.26 -2.68 8.89
N VAL A 271 0.51 -1.62 8.55
CA VAL A 271 -0.92 -1.50 8.93
C VAL A 271 -1.73 -2.66 8.37
N MET A 272 -1.53 -2.96 7.07
CA MET A 272 -2.25 -4.08 6.43
C MET A 272 -1.85 -5.43 7.04
N ALA A 273 -0.56 -5.65 7.31
CA ALA A 273 -0.07 -6.88 7.94
C ALA A 273 -0.66 -7.06 9.35
N ALA A 274 -0.64 -6.01 10.18
CA ALA A 274 -1.22 -6.02 11.51
C ALA A 274 -2.72 -6.31 11.46
N ALA A 275 -3.47 -5.59 10.61
CA ALA A 275 -4.93 -5.78 10.48
C ALA A 275 -5.28 -7.22 10.07
N ARG A 276 -4.50 -7.79 9.15
CA ARG A 276 -4.73 -9.15 8.68
C ARG A 276 -4.40 -10.19 9.75
N LEU A 277 -3.31 -10.01 10.51
CA LEU A 277 -2.93 -10.89 11.62
C LEU A 277 -3.93 -10.83 12.77
N GLU A 278 -4.44 -9.65 13.12
CA GLU A 278 -5.50 -9.51 14.12
C GLU A 278 -6.79 -10.22 13.71
N ALA A 279 -7.18 -10.12 12.44
CA ALA A 279 -8.34 -10.84 11.90
C ALA A 279 -8.14 -12.38 11.92
N MET A 280 -6.91 -12.85 12.06
CA MET A 280 -6.56 -14.27 12.27
C MET A 280 -6.42 -14.64 13.76
N GLY A 281 -6.69 -13.71 14.67
CA GLY A 281 -6.60 -13.94 16.12
C GLY A 281 -5.19 -13.78 16.70
N TYR A 282 -4.21 -13.28 15.92
CA TYR A 282 -2.90 -12.99 16.47
C TYR A 282 -2.92 -11.67 17.25
N PRO A 283 -2.37 -11.61 18.49
CA PRO A 283 -2.42 -10.42 19.32
C PRO A 283 -1.41 -9.36 18.85
N THR A 284 -1.77 -8.58 17.86
CA THR A 284 -1.00 -7.42 17.37
C THR A 284 -1.81 -6.13 17.49
N ASN A 285 -1.41 -5.01 16.89
CA ASN A 285 -2.08 -3.72 17.06
C ASN A 285 -2.03 -2.87 15.77
N ALA A 286 -3.02 -3.10 14.89
CA ALA A 286 -3.16 -2.34 13.64
C ALA A 286 -3.39 -0.83 13.90
N ARG A 287 -4.06 -0.47 14.99
CA ARG A 287 -4.26 0.94 15.38
C ARG A 287 -2.94 1.63 15.74
N LYS A 288 -2.02 0.94 16.44
CA LYS A 288 -0.67 1.48 16.70
C LYS A 288 0.11 1.67 15.40
N ALA A 289 0.06 0.68 14.49
CA ALA A 289 0.71 0.79 13.19
C ALA A 289 0.16 1.98 12.38
N LEU A 290 -1.17 2.16 12.34
CA LEU A 290 -1.80 3.32 11.69
C LEU A 290 -1.39 4.63 12.36
N GLY A 291 -1.25 4.65 13.68
CA GLY A 291 -0.76 5.79 14.44
C GLY A 291 0.64 6.23 14.02
N PHE A 292 1.50 5.31 13.64
CA PHE A 292 2.82 5.63 13.11
C PHE A 292 2.73 6.31 11.73
N VAL A 293 1.85 5.83 10.85
CA VAL A 293 1.65 6.44 9.51
C VAL A 293 1.07 7.84 9.61
N PHE A 294 0.14 8.06 10.53
CA PHE A 294 -0.58 9.34 10.68
C PHE A 294 0.01 10.27 11.74
N ASP A 295 1.16 9.96 12.30
CA ASP A 295 1.84 10.86 13.24
C ASP A 295 2.33 12.12 12.52
N ALA A 296 1.59 13.21 12.64
CA ALA A 296 1.93 14.49 12.01
C ALA A 296 3.21 15.14 12.62
N LYS A 297 3.65 14.70 13.78
CA LYS A 297 4.84 15.26 14.44
C LYS A 297 6.12 14.50 14.08
N HIS A 298 6.03 13.16 14.02
CA HIS A 298 7.17 12.29 13.75
C HIS A 298 6.88 11.34 12.57
N GLY A 299 5.80 11.57 11.83
CA GLY A 299 5.37 10.80 10.67
C GLY A 299 5.73 11.47 9.37
N LEU A 300 5.22 10.88 8.29
CA LEU A 300 5.50 11.32 6.93
C LEU A 300 4.36 12.16 6.33
N MET A 301 3.24 12.31 7.04
CA MET A 301 2.06 12.98 6.52
C MET A 301 2.15 14.50 6.69
N ALA A 302 2.09 15.23 5.58
CA ALA A 302 1.96 16.68 5.58
C ALA A 302 0.56 17.11 6.03
N THR A 303 0.49 18.23 6.77
CA THR A 303 -0.75 18.85 7.22
C THR A 303 -0.72 20.37 7.00
N GLY A 304 -1.90 20.98 6.93
CA GLY A 304 -2.03 22.43 6.72
C GLY A 304 -1.93 22.87 5.27
N SER A 305 -1.36 24.05 5.05
CA SER A 305 -1.28 24.65 3.72
C SER A 305 0.10 25.22 3.44
N TRP A 306 0.52 25.15 2.17
CA TRP A 306 1.71 25.79 1.65
C TRP A 306 1.27 26.89 0.66
N GLY A 307 1.58 28.15 0.99
CA GLY A 307 1.18 29.28 0.16
C GLY A 307 -0.33 29.35 -0.14
N GLY A 308 -1.16 29.01 0.84
CA GLY A 308 -2.61 28.98 0.71
C GLY A 308 -3.18 27.72 0.00
N ARG A 309 -2.34 26.76 -0.38
CA ARG A 309 -2.75 25.48 -0.98
C ARG A 309 -2.71 24.39 0.06
N GLU A 310 -3.84 23.75 0.28
CA GLU A 310 -3.98 22.65 1.23
C GLU A 310 -3.12 21.45 0.80
N VAL A 311 -2.25 20.96 1.71
CA VAL A 311 -1.37 19.81 1.45
C VAL A 311 -1.69 18.62 2.35
N ASN A 312 -2.81 18.69 3.04
CA ASN A 312 -3.26 17.66 3.96
C ASN A 312 -3.26 16.26 3.32
N GLY A 313 -2.60 15.29 3.97
CA GLY A 313 -2.53 13.91 3.53
C GLY A 313 -1.43 13.60 2.53
N LEU A 314 -0.74 14.59 1.94
CA LEU A 314 0.42 14.31 1.11
C LEU A 314 1.56 13.75 1.95
N MET A 315 2.29 12.78 1.38
CA MET A 315 3.34 12.07 2.11
C MET A 315 4.72 12.60 1.75
N ALA A 316 5.53 12.84 2.77
CA ALA A 316 6.95 13.09 2.59
C ALA A 316 7.64 11.80 2.10
N GLY A 317 8.68 11.95 1.31
CA GLY A 317 9.63 10.89 1.06
C GLY A 317 10.64 10.79 2.20
N PHE A 318 11.70 10.05 1.97
CA PHE A 318 12.70 9.71 2.96
C PHE A 318 13.03 10.84 3.96
N CYS A 319 13.09 10.50 5.20
CA CYS A 319 13.61 11.07 6.46
C CYS A 319 13.99 12.56 6.55
N THR A 320 13.80 13.34 5.51
CA THR A 320 14.06 14.76 5.54
C THR A 320 12.76 15.47 5.87
N GLU A 321 12.68 16.18 6.88
CA GLU A 321 11.63 17.10 7.26
C GLU A 321 10.23 16.83 6.69
N PRO A 322 9.35 16.11 7.39
CA PRO A 322 7.99 15.81 6.91
C PRO A 322 7.17 17.05 6.55
N THR A 323 7.66 18.23 6.93
CA THR A 323 6.98 19.52 6.72
C THR A 323 7.46 20.30 5.52
N GLY A 324 8.55 19.89 4.86
CA GLY A 324 9.19 20.66 3.79
C GLY A 324 9.07 20.08 2.39
N GLN A 325 8.83 18.78 2.25
CA GLN A 325 8.79 18.09 0.97
C GLN A 325 7.73 16.98 0.97
N THR A 326 7.06 16.77 -0.17
CA THR A 326 6.16 15.64 -0.39
C THR A 326 6.41 15.02 -1.75
N TYR A 327 6.14 13.73 -1.91
CA TYR A 327 6.42 12.97 -3.12
C TYR A 327 5.16 12.35 -3.70
N SER A 328 5.10 12.29 -5.02
CA SER A 328 3.94 11.77 -5.74
C SER A 328 3.74 10.27 -5.51
N MET A 329 4.81 9.48 -5.59
CA MET A 329 4.74 8.04 -5.40
C MET A 329 4.24 7.70 -4.00
N GLU A 330 4.85 8.24 -2.95
CA GLU A 330 4.51 7.98 -1.54
C GLU A 330 3.07 8.37 -1.24
N SER A 331 2.62 9.52 -1.77
CA SER A 331 1.24 9.96 -1.59
C SER A 331 0.23 9.04 -2.27
N MET A 332 0.57 8.47 -3.42
CA MET A 332 -0.33 7.59 -4.19
C MET A 332 -0.30 6.14 -3.68
N VAL A 333 0.89 5.58 -3.37
CA VAL A 333 1.03 4.16 -2.99
C VAL A 333 0.48 3.85 -1.60
N THR A 334 0.38 4.84 -0.73
CA THR A 334 -0.15 4.67 0.62
C THR A 334 -1.58 4.12 0.62
N LEU A 335 -2.45 4.66 -0.24
CA LEU A 335 -3.85 4.23 -0.32
C LEU A 335 -4.03 2.76 -0.68
N PRO A 336 -3.38 2.22 -1.71
CA PRO A 336 -3.44 0.79 -2.06
C PRO A 336 -3.12 -0.17 -0.94
N TYR A 337 -2.22 0.19 -0.04
CA TYR A 337 -1.88 -0.66 1.10
C TYR A 337 -2.78 -0.42 2.33
N LEU A 338 -3.23 0.81 2.58
CA LEU A 338 -4.06 1.13 3.74
C LEU A 338 -5.53 0.70 3.57
N LEU A 339 -6.11 0.94 2.40
CA LEU A 339 -7.55 0.73 2.19
C LEU A 339 -8.00 -0.71 2.47
N PRO A 340 -7.31 -1.77 2.00
CA PRO A 340 -7.71 -3.13 2.32
C PRO A 340 -7.72 -3.47 3.82
N ALA A 341 -6.91 -2.78 4.63
CA ALA A 341 -6.82 -3.01 6.07
C ALA A 341 -8.15 -2.74 6.79
N VAL A 342 -8.94 -1.76 6.33
CA VAL A 342 -10.22 -1.43 6.98
C VAL A 342 -11.29 -2.49 6.81
N ARG A 343 -11.15 -3.41 5.83
CA ARG A 343 -12.01 -4.59 5.74
C ARG A 343 -11.85 -5.50 6.94
N PHE A 344 -10.63 -5.65 7.41
CA PHE A 344 -10.26 -6.52 8.53
C PHE A 344 -10.41 -5.81 9.88
N ARG A 345 -10.30 -4.47 9.88
CA ARG A 345 -10.41 -3.59 11.05
C ARG A 345 -11.33 -2.40 10.75
N PRO A 346 -12.67 -2.62 10.69
CA PRO A 346 -13.62 -1.60 10.30
C PRO A 346 -13.65 -0.37 11.24
N GLU A 347 -13.17 -0.49 12.45
CA GLU A 347 -13.02 0.61 13.39
C GLU A 347 -11.94 1.64 13.00
N LEU A 348 -11.09 1.34 12.01
CA LEU A 348 -10.13 2.27 11.42
C LEU A 348 -10.72 3.05 10.23
N ALA A 349 -11.96 2.72 9.84
CA ALA A 349 -12.55 3.22 8.59
C ALA A 349 -12.65 4.75 8.53
N ALA A 350 -13.01 5.40 9.64
CA ALA A 350 -13.21 6.86 9.66
C ALA A 350 -11.90 7.62 9.44
N GLU A 351 -10.83 7.20 10.11
CA GLU A 351 -9.51 7.82 9.98
C GLU A 351 -8.92 7.58 8.58
N VAL A 352 -8.97 6.34 8.10
CA VAL A 352 -8.47 5.98 6.77
C VAL A 352 -9.27 6.67 5.67
N ALA A 353 -10.61 6.76 5.78
CA ALA A 353 -11.45 7.43 4.80
C ALA A 353 -11.19 8.93 4.73
N ARG A 354 -11.02 9.58 5.89
CA ARG A 354 -10.65 11.00 5.96
C ARG A 354 -9.31 11.26 5.30
N TYR A 355 -8.30 10.45 5.62
CA TYR A 355 -7.00 10.50 4.97
C TYR A 355 -7.13 10.32 3.45
N ALA A 356 -7.81 9.26 3.02
CA ALA A 356 -7.99 8.92 1.62
C ALA A 356 -8.66 10.03 0.81
N LEU A 357 -9.67 10.69 1.39
CA LEU A 357 -10.35 11.80 0.73
C LEU A 357 -9.43 13.03 0.58
N ASN A 358 -8.66 13.36 1.62
CA ASN A 358 -7.75 14.50 1.59
C ASN A 358 -6.62 14.28 0.57
N VAL A 359 -5.98 13.12 0.58
CA VAL A 359 -4.90 12.84 -0.37
C VAL A 359 -5.43 12.77 -1.81
N ALA A 360 -6.62 12.20 -2.03
CA ALA A 360 -7.24 12.14 -3.36
C ALA A 360 -7.54 13.53 -3.96
N ALA A 361 -7.78 14.52 -3.11
CA ALA A 361 -7.94 15.91 -3.54
C ALA A 361 -6.58 16.61 -3.75
N ASN A 362 -5.68 16.48 -2.76
CA ASN A 362 -4.47 17.30 -2.68
C ASN A 362 -3.32 16.77 -3.55
N MET A 363 -3.37 15.51 -4.06
CA MET A 363 -2.46 15.01 -5.10
C MET A 363 -2.42 15.90 -6.35
N ARG A 364 -3.44 16.75 -6.59
CA ARG A 364 -3.48 17.68 -7.71
C ARG A 364 -2.23 18.56 -7.80
N TRP A 365 -1.65 18.91 -6.67
CA TRP A 365 -0.49 19.77 -6.66
C TRP A 365 0.76 19.15 -7.30
N PHE A 366 0.80 17.85 -7.47
CA PHE A 366 1.85 17.20 -8.26
C PHE A 366 1.68 17.40 -9.76
N TYR A 367 0.50 17.84 -10.24
CA TYR A 367 0.23 17.99 -11.66
C TYR A 367 0.36 19.44 -12.10
N PRO A 368 1.00 19.68 -13.27
CA PRO A 368 1.31 21.02 -13.73
C PRO A 368 0.09 21.91 -13.95
N GLU A 369 -1.07 21.33 -14.25
CA GLU A 369 -2.32 22.07 -14.45
C GLU A 369 -2.73 22.87 -13.20
N TYR A 370 -2.36 22.41 -12.00
CA TYR A 370 -2.78 23.00 -10.74
C TYR A 370 -1.70 23.86 -10.07
N LEU A 371 -0.45 23.79 -10.54
CA LEU A 371 0.64 24.63 -10.03
C LEU A 371 0.77 25.93 -10.85
N PRO A 372 1.11 27.06 -10.21
CA PRO A 372 1.54 28.24 -10.94
C PRO A 372 2.71 27.94 -11.86
N ARG A 373 2.70 28.50 -13.07
CA ARG A 373 3.70 28.23 -14.09
C ARG A 373 5.13 28.56 -13.61
N GLU A 374 5.26 29.60 -12.82
CA GLU A 374 6.53 30.05 -12.21
C GLU A 374 7.07 29.08 -11.15
N ASN A 375 6.23 28.18 -10.64
CA ASN A 375 6.60 27.16 -9.65
C ASN A 375 6.96 25.81 -10.28
N GLN A 376 7.10 25.77 -11.60
CA GLN A 376 7.31 24.55 -12.38
C GLN A 376 8.62 24.61 -13.16
N SER A 377 9.37 23.51 -13.19
CA SER A 377 10.60 23.42 -13.99
C SER A 377 10.36 23.03 -15.45
N ARG A 378 9.28 22.32 -15.75
CA ARG A 378 8.97 21.76 -17.07
C ARG A 378 7.48 21.91 -17.41
N PRO A 379 6.94 23.15 -17.46
CA PRO A 379 5.50 23.37 -17.69
C PRO A 379 5.05 23.02 -19.13
N GLU A 380 5.98 22.79 -20.06
CA GLU A 380 5.71 22.41 -21.44
C GLU A 380 5.49 20.91 -21.64
N LEU A 381 5.87 20.08 -20.68
CA LEU A 381 5.68 18.63 -20.75
C LEU A 381 4.21 18.23 -20.47
N PRO A 382 3.77 17.05 -20.97
CA PRO A 382 2.37 16.63 -20.87
C PRO A 382 1.81 16.67 -19.45
N ALA A 383 0.61 17.20 -19.32
CA ALA A 383 0.01 17.50 -18.01
C ALA A 383 -0.37 16.28 -17.16
N MET A 384 -0.53 15.09 -17.79
CA MET A 384 -0.94 13.88 -17.10
C MET A 384 0.18 13.20 -16.28
N PHE A 385 1.41 13.66 -16.39
CA PHE A 385 2.52 13.15 -15.59
C PHE A 385 2.72 14.00 -14.35
N PRO A 386 2.71 13.42 -13.14
CA PRO A 386 2.97 14.17 -11.92
C PRO A 386 4.44 14.58 -11.85
N TYR A 387 4.71 15.69 -11.18
CA TYR A 387 6.06 15.95 -10.68
C TYR A 387 6.45 14.93 -9.62
N GLU A 388 7.73 14.57 -9.57
CA GLU A 388 8.24 13.62 -8.61
C GLU A 388 8.05 14.13 -7.17
N ARG A 389 8.41 15.38 -6.95
CA ARG A 389 8.44 15.99 -5.63
C ARG A 389 7.85 17.41 -5.65
N LEU A 390 7.16 17.76 -4.58
CA LEU A 390 6.82 19.13 -4.23
C LEU A 390 7.68 19.58 -3.06
N SER A 391 8.11 20.82 -3.09
CA SER A 391 8.82 21.45 -1.98
C SER A 391 8.10 22.72 -1.54
N ARG A 392 8.20 23.01 -0.23
CA ARG A 392 7.84 24.27 0.35
C ARG A 392 9.05 25.21 0.25
N ASP A 393 8.86 26.48 -0.09
CA ASP A 393 9.95 27.43 -0.07
C ASP A 393 10.41 27.69 1.39
N GLU A 394 11.59 28.28 1.57
CA GLU A 394 12.14 28.59 2.91
C GLU A 394 11.22 29.50 3.72
N LYS A 395 10.36 30.27 3.07
CA LYS A 395 9.35 31.14 3.70
C LYS A 395 8.00 30.44 3.88
N GLY A 396 7.84 29.21 3.36
CA GLY A 396 6.62 28.45 3.44
C GLY A 396 5.48 28.97 2.56
N HIS A 397 5.78 29.64 1.43
CA HIS A 397 4.76 30.37 0.67
C HIS A 397 3.94 29.49 -0.27
N SER A 398 4.53 28.56 -1.00
CA SER A 398 3.73 27.73 -1.90
C SER A 398 4.44 26.44 -2.31
N PRO A 399 3.70 25.36 -2.65
CA PRO A 399 4.35 24.20 -3.23
C PRO A 399 4.96 24.55 -4.59
N TYR A 400 6.16 24.04 -4.85
CA TYR A 400 6.83 24.19 -6.12
C TYR A 400 7.55 22.88 -6.50
N ALA A 401 7.71 22.67 -7.81
CA ALA A 401 8.36 21.51 -8.41
C ALA A 401 9.51 21.99 -9.29
N THR A 402 10.63 22.37 -8.67
CA THR A 402 11.83 22.86 -9.34
C THR A 402 13.07 22.17 -8.82
N GLY A 403 14.17 22.28 -9.54
CA GLY A 403 15.41 21.56 -9.26
C GLY A 403 15.46 20.20 -9.96
N ASP A 404 16.62 19.54 -9.94
CA ASP A 404 16.88 18.36 -10.76
C ASP A 404 15.88 17.24 -10.51
N PHE A 405 15.80 16.72 -9.31
CA PHE A 405 14.90 15.60 -9.00
C PHE A 405 13.44 16.05 -8.87
N ALA A 406 13.18 17.14 -8.17
CA ALA A 406 11.81 17.64 -7.95
C ALA A 406 11.11 18.00 -9.27
N GLY A 407 11.87 18.48 -10.26
CA GLY A 407 11.36 18.88 -11.54
C GLY A 407 11.09 17.77 -12.54
N HIS A 408 11.43 16.54 -12.24
CA HIS A 408 11.17 15.40 -13.13
C HIS A 408 9.68 15.05 -13.16
N ARG A 409 9.20 14.62 -14.33
CA ARG A 409 7.86 14.07 -14.55
C ARG A 409 7.88 12.57 -14.33
N SER A 410 7.38 12.14 -13.18
CA SER A 410 7.47 10.78 -12.71
C SER A 410 6.55 9.84 -13.49
N ILE A 411 7.15 8.79 -14.09
CA ILE A 411 6.40 7.67 -14.65
C ILE A 411 6.08 6.68 -13.54
N TYR A 412 7.06 6.36 -12.69
CA TYR A 412 6.84 5.38 -11.63
C TYR A 412 5.85 5.87 -10.57
N GLY A 413 5.90 7.15 -10.18
CA GLY A 413 4.88 7.76 -9.32
C GLY A 413 3.52 7.83 -10.01
N GLY A 414 3.50 8.26 -11.29
CA GLY A 414 2.27 8.35 -12.08
C GLY A 414 1.58 7.01 -12.33
N ALA A 415 2.31 5.89 -12.32
CA ALA A 415 1.74 4.57 -12.55
C ALA A 415 0.62 4.21 -11.56
N TYR A 416 0.69 4.69 -10.34
CA TYR A 416 -0.32 4.42 -9.31
C TYR A 416 -1.68 5.06 -9.59
N VAL A 417 -1.76 6.04 -10.48
CA VAL A 417 -3.05 6.63 -10.89
C VAL A 417 -3.98 5.58 -11.50
N MET A 418 -3.42 4.57 -12.19
CA MET A 418 -4.19 3.47 -12.75
C MET A 418 -4.78 2.54 -11.68
N TRP A 419 -4.12 2.44 -10.51
CA TRP A 419 -4.67 1.69 -9.38
C TRP A 419 -5.81 2.47 -8.75
N LEU A 420 -5.62 3.77 -8.54
CA LEU A 420 -6.61 4.66 -7.93
C LEU A 420 -7.88 4.78 -8.79
N ASP A 421 -7.76 4.79 -10.14
CA ASP A 421 -8.90 4.71 -11.06
C ASP A 421 -9.83 3.53 -10.75
N LYS A 422 -9.27 2.37 -10.38
CA LYS A 422 -10.07 1.17 -10.09
C LYS A 422 -10.56 1.08 -8.64
N MET A 423 -10.00 1.91 -7.76
CA MET A 423 -10.35 1.91 -6.34
C MET A 423 -11.37 2.98 -5.98
N ILE A 424 -11.44 4.08 -6.72
CA ILE A 424 -12.18 5.29 -6.35
C ILE A 424 -13.36 5.51 -7.28
N GLN A 425 -14.55 5.77 -6.68
CA GLN A 425 -15.74 6.13 -7.44
C GLN A 425 -16.58 7.16 -6.67
N ALA A 426 -16.90 8.28 -7.33
CA ALA A 426 -17.84 9.26 -6.79
C ALA A 426 -19.29 8.73 -6.77
N GLN A 427 -20.04 9.10 -5.75
CA GLN A 427 -21.44 8.68 -5.53
C GLN A 427 -22.42 9.85 -5.76
N GLY A 428 -22.34 10.49 -6.92
CA GLY A 428 -23.16 11.64 -7.29
C GLY A 428 -22.63 12.98 -6.77
N ASP A 429 -22.15 13.03 -5.53
CA ASP A 429 -21.42 14.15 -4.95
C ASP A 429 -19.91 13.90 -5.10
N PRO A 430 -19.09 14.85 -5.61
CA PRO A 430 -17.65 14.63 -5.83
C PRO A 430 -16.85 14.30 -4.59
N TRP A 431 -17.29 14.70 -3.41
CA TRP A 431 -16.63 14.37 -2.13
C TRP A 431 -17.18 13.13 -1.47
N LEU A 432 -18.36 12.63 -1.90
CA LEU A 432 -18.93 11.38 -1.39
C LEU A 432 -18.38 10.22 -2.21
N LEU A 433 -17.30 9.61 -1.71
CA LEU A 433 -16.59 8.57 -2.43
C LEU A 433 -16.93 7.17 -1.92
N ARG A 434 -16.88 6.22 -2.84
CA ARG A 434 -16.80 4.79 -2.61
C ARG A 434 -15.39 4.32 -2.96
N TRP A 435 -14.80 3.55 -2.06
CA TRP A 435 -13.47 2.98 -2.21
C TRP A 435 -13.56 1.45 -2.28
N ASP A 436 -13.02 0.84 -3.32
CA ASP A 436 -12.98 -0.62 -3.46
C ASP A 436 -11.81 -1.18 -2.62
N LEU A 437 -12.13 -1.94 -1.58
CA LEU A 437 -11.18 -2.54 -0.64
C LEU A 437 -10.60 -3.87 -1.14
N GLY A 438 -11.17 -4.42 -2.21
CA GLY A 438 -10.72 -5.70 -2.79
C GLY A 438 -9.67 -5.54 -3.87
N LYS A 439 -9.64 -4.42 -4.58
CA LYS A 439 -8.79 -4.24 -5.77
C LYS A 439 -7.31 -4.45 -5.50
N THR A 440 -6.80 -3.94 -4.39
CA THR A 440 -5.40 -4.04 -4.00
C THR A 440 -5.16 -5.00 -2.84
N ASN A 441 -6.19 -5.77 -2.45
CA ASN A 441 -6.02 -6.86 -1.49
C ASN A 441 -5.41 -8.10 -2.16
N PHE A 442 -4.14 -7.99 -2.53
CA PHE A 442 -3.42 -9.07 -3.23
C PHE A 442 -3.24 -10.33 -2.38
N MET A 443 -3.39 -10.25 -1.05
CA MET A 443 -3.34 -11.43 -0.18
C MET A 443 -4.57 -12.32 -0.32
N ASP A 444 -5.75 -11.71 -0.46
CA ASP A 444 -7.04 -12.42 -0.46
C ASP A 444 -7.96 -11.90 -1.58
N PRO A 445 -7.56 -11.98 -2.87
CA PRO A 445 -8.33 -11.42 -3.98
C PRO A 445 -9.67 -12.14 -4.22
N GLN A 446 -9.85 -13.33 -3.63
CA GLN A 446 -11.06 -14.14 -3.72
C GLN A 446 -12.14 -13.78 -2.70
N LEU A 447 -11.86 -12.85 -1.78
CA LEU A 447 -12.87 -12.44 -0.81
C LEU A 447 -14.03 -11.71 -1.51
N PRO A 448 -15.26 -11.75 -0.93
CA PRO A 448 -16.39 -11.02 -1.47
C PRO A 448 -16.06 -9.53 -1.68
N PRO A 449 -16.65 -8.85 -2.66
CA PRO A 449 -16.43 -7.41 -2.85
C PRO A 449 -16.75 -6.63 -1.57
N ALA A 450 -15.87 -5.71 -1.20
CA ALA A 450 -16.05 -4.84 -0.05
C ALA A 450 -15.69 -3.40 -0.38
N PHE A 451 -16.47 -2.47 0.14
CA PHE A 451 -16.36 -1.06 -0.17
C PHE A 451 -16.39 -0.22 1.09
N LEU A 452 -15.56 0.82 1.11
CA LEU A 452 -15.60 1.89 2.10
C LEU A 452 -16.39 3.07 1.52
N TYR A 453 -17.37 3.56 2.28
CA TYR A 453 -18.11 4.79 2.01
C TYR A 453 -17.81 5.80 3.09
N TYR A 454 -17.65 7.06 2.73
CA TYR A 454 -17.43 8.13 3.69
C TYR A 454 -18.27 9.36 3.36
N ASN A 455 -19.01 9.85 4.34
CA ASN A 455 -19.74 11.10 4.28
C ASN A 455 -18.90 12.23 4.91
N PRO A 456 -18.32 13.16 4.14
CA PRO A 456 -17.52 14.25 4.68
C PRO A 456 -18.35 15.49 5.10
N TRP A 457 -19.67 15.40 5.00
CA TRP A 457 -20.59 16.51 5.22
C TRP A 457 -21.18 16.51 6.65
N PRO A 458 -21.56 17.69 7.18
CA PRO A 458 -22.22 17.79 8.49
C PRO A 458 -23.70 17.38 8.46
N GLU A 459 -24.26 17.04 7.30
CA GLU A 459 -25.61 16.50 7.14
C GLU A 459 -25.58 15.04 6.70
N GLU A 460 -26.70 14.33 6.91
CA GLU A 460 -26.85 12.96 6.43
C GLU A 460 -26.83 12.90 4.90
N LYS A 461 -26.16 11.86 4.36
CA LYS A 461 -26.14 11.53 2.94
C LYS A 461 -26.67 10.13 2.71
N ARG A 462 -27.29 9.92 1.55
CA ARG A 462 -27.75 8.60 1.12
C ARG A 462 -26.87 8.10 -0.03
N VAL A 463 -26.53 6.83 0.01
CA VAL A 463 -25.82 6.14 -1.05
C VAL A 463 -26.55 4.84 -1.39
N THR A 464 -26.58 4.50 -2.68
CA THR A 464 -27.13 3.24 -3.14
C THR A 464 -26.01 2.23 -3.33
N VAL A 465 -26.12 1.09 -2.65
CA VAL A 465 -25.26 -0.07 -2.88
C VAL A 465 -25.97 -1.02 -3.83
N GLU A 466 -25.37 -1.26 -4.98
CA GLU A 466 -25.87 -2.23 -5.95
C GLU A 466 -25.20 -3.60 -5.73
N THR A 467 -25.99 -4.66 -5.77
CA THR A 467 -25.52 -6.04 -5.71
C THR A 467 -25.74 -6.71 -7.07
N ALA A 468 -24.80 -7.54 -7.52
CA ALA A 468 -24.82 -8.14 -8.86
C ALA A 468 -25.99 -9.11 -9.13
N ALA A 469 -26.78 -9.45 -8.12
CA ALA A 469 -27.93 -10.36 -8.26
C ALA A 469 -29.08 -9.95 -7.36
N ASN A 470 -30.31 -10.30 -7.77
CA ASN A 470 -31.54 -10.07 -6.99
C ASN A 470 -31.57 -10.77 -5.59
N GLN A 471 -30.52 -11.47 -5.21
CA GLN A 471 -30.40 -12.26 -3.98
C GLN A 471 -29.16 -11.95 -3.14
N GLY A 472 -28.38 -10.90 -3.47
CA GLY A 472 -27.20 -10.53 -2.70
C GLY A 472 -27.57 -10.04 -1.28
N ARG A 473 -26.80 -10.43 -0.27
CA ARG A 473 -26.85 -9.88 1.09
C ARG A 473 -25.77 -8.85 1.26
N VAL A 474 -26.06 -7.76 1.94
CA VAL A 474 -25.09 -6.73 2.27
C VAL A 474 -24.74 -6.86 3.75
N HIS A 475 -23.46 -7.08 4.04
CA HIS A 475 -22.96 -7.08 5.39
C HIS A 475 -22.26 -5.75 5.69
N ASP A 476 -22.79 -5.00 6.59
CA ASP A 476 -22.14 -3.83 7.15
C ASP A 476 -21.15 -4.26 8.21
N LEU A 477 -19.87 -4.28 7.85
CA LEU A 477 -18.79 -4.69 8.75
C LEU A 477 -18.57 -3.69 9.89
N THR A 478 -18.86 -2.40 9.67
CA THR A 478 -18.70 -1.35 10.69
C THR A 478 -19.72 -1.50 11.81
N ARG A 479 -20.94 -1.94 11.48
CA ARG A 479 -22.05 -2.12 12.43
C ARG A 479 -22.29 -3.59 12.78
N ASN A 480 -21.54 -4.49 12.13
CA ASN A 480 -21.67 -5.94 12.26
C ASN A 480 -23.11 -6.44 12.08
N ASN A 481 -23.81 -5.96 11.06
CA ASN A 481 -25.18 -6.37 10.76
C ASN A 481 -25.39 -6.71 9.28
N LEU A 482 -26.31 -7.63 9.03
CA LEU A 482 -26.75 -7.99 7.68
C LEU A 482 -27.96 -7.11 7.30
N VAL A 483 -27.89 -6.57 6.08
CA VAL A 483 -28.98 -5.78 5.49
C VAL A 483 -29.50 -6.55 4.27
N GLU A 484 -30.79 -6.79 4.25
CA GLU A 484 -31.44 -7.44 3.10
C GLU A 484 -31.55 -6.47 1.93
N THR A 485 -31.29 -7.00 0.72
CA THR A 485 -31.44 -6.22 -0.51
C THR A 485 -32.85 -6.36 -1.06
N ARG A 486 -33.36 -5.28 -1.63
CA ARG A 486 -34.62 -5.28 -2.39
C ARG A 486 -34.31 -5.00 -3.84
N GLY A 487 -34.60 -5.96 -4.73
CA GLY A 487 -34.32 -5.80 -6.16
C GLY A 487 -32.84 -5.59 -6.49
N GLY A 488 -31.92 -6.18 -5.71
CA GLY A 488 -30.48 -6.03 -5.92
C GLY A 488 -29.90 -4.68 -5.46
N ARG A 489 -30.62 -3.92 -4.63
CA ARG A 489 -30.20 -2.61 -4.13
C ARG A 489 -30.48 -2.46 -2.66
N VAL A 490 -29.59 -1.68 -1.99
CA VAL A 490 -29.76 -1.22 -0.63
C VAL A 490 -29.44 0.27 -0.58
N GLU A 491 -30.33 1.06 0.02
CA GLU A 491 -30.01 2.43 0.39
C GLU A 491 -29.39 2.49 1.78
N LEU A 492 -28.21 3.08 1.87
CA LEU A 492 -27.54 3.34 3.14
C LEU A 492 -27.62 4.84 3.46
N THR A 493 -28.04 5.14 4.68
CA THR A 493 -27.92 6.49 5.24
C THR A 493 -26.60 6.56 5.99
N LEU A 494 -25.74 7.49 5.58
CA LEU A 494 -24.48 7.85 6.22
C LEU A 494 -24.73 9.08 7.10
N ARG A 495 -24.48 8.96 8.39
CA ARG A 495 -24.54 10.10 9.32
C ARG A 495 -23.46 11.14 8.98
N PRO A 496 -23.53 12.35 9.54
CA PRO A 496 -22.44 13.33 9.44
C PRO A 496 -21.08 12.70 9.80
N PHE A 497 -20.10 12.86 8.91
CA PHE A 497 -18.72 12.39 9.08
C PHE A 497 -18.55 10.87 9.28
N GLU A 498 -19.57 10.08 8.94
CA GLU A 498 -19.56 8.63 9.11
C GLU A 498 -18.84 7.93 7.96
N ALA A 499 -18.02 6.93 8.31
CA ALA A 499 -17.49 5.94 7.40
C ALA A 499 -18.16 4.59 7.62
N ARG A 500 -18.46 3.87 6.53
CA ARG A 500 -19.08 2.54 6.56
C ARG A 500 -18.32 1.57 5.65
N VAL A 501 -18.02 0.40 6.16
CA VAL A 501 -17.42 -0.70 5.39
C VAL A 501 -18.51 -1.72 5.06
N ILE A 502 -18.76 -1.90 3.78
CA ILE A 502 -19.88 -2.69 3.25
C ILE A 502 -19.32 -3.84 2.41
N GLU A 503 -19.63 -5.07 2.79
CA GLU A 503 -19.29 -6.29 2.06
C GLU A 503 -20.53 -6.84 1.34
N ILE A 504 -20.37 -7.20 0.06
CA ILE A 504 -21.44 -7.80 -0.75
C ILE A 504 -21.24 -9.31 -0.73
N ARG A 505 -22.20 -10.03 -0.12
CA ARG A 505 -22.21 -11.50 -0.07
C ARG A 505 -23.23 -12.04 -1.09
N THR A 506 -22.79 -12.96 -1.91
CA THR A 506 -23.64 -13.72 -2.86
C THR A 506 -24.27 -14.92 -2.16
#